data_0610f0f3bfd6d6a3928f2a6eba66396c
#
_entry.id   0610f0f3bfd6d6a3928f2a6eba66396c
#
_cell.length_a   1.000
_cell.length_b   1.000
_cell.length_c   1.000
_cell.angle_alpha   90.00
_cell.angle_beta   90.00
_cell.angle_gamma   90.00
#
_symmetry.space_group_name_H-M   'P 1'
#
loop_
_entity.id
_entity.type
_entity.pdbx_description
1 polymer ?
#
loop_
_entity_poly.entity_id
_entity_poly.type
_entity_poly.pdbx_seq_one_letter_code
_entity_poly.pdbx_strand_id
1 'polypeptide(L)'
;MTRIKRPPRLSRSGFTLMELLVVLLIIGILSTVALRTIDAARDRGLFDQTSAEMDQLVKATMGDPNLLTDGRRTDFGFYGDMGRLPYDLHELVVPVSDPRWRGPYLRLSVGGDTTGYLRDAWGNLYGYSATTGTINSLGNGKYPMTVRMADSLPLLTTNSISGNITDNLGNPPGDRASTMGVRLYTSSGSALVRPVDPGGFYQFAKVVPIGTHQIQARWGTSESLVRWVTVSPRSSPVIDFRFGKPFANRLAMVGRSYMAPDSTWFSFDVVNEGGTDDTVSSISIEAVSPHPESAFLTQLKIQSQGYADQTWPQSPPYPGQGNLPATFPAYPIAPNRAQTVTFEFSAFSVDSTAMTDTAKIQGRAFRLRFSDGSEINVSTPLVGGGL
;
A
#
# COMPACT_ATOMS: atom_id res chain seq x y z
N MET A 1 -2.45 30.81 110.71
CA MET A 1 -1.88 29.47 110.59
C MET A 1 -2.67 28.71 109.55
N THR A 2 -2.15 28.68 108.33
CA THR A 2 -2.85 28.04 107.13
C THR A 2 -2.29 26.63 106.92
N ARG A 3 -3.09 25.61 107.10
CA ARG A 3 -2.73 24.20 106.92
C ARG A 3 -2.65 23.85 105.44
N ILE A 4 -1.43 23.59 104.90
CA ILE A 4 -1.21 23.09 103.57
C ILE A 4 -1.63 21.61 103.52
N LYS A 5 -2.71 21.31 102.77
CA LYS A 5 -3.14 19.93 102.46
C LYS A 5 -2.15 19.30 101.44
N ARG A 6 -1.45 18.23 101.82
CA ARG A 6 -0.62 17.40 100.94
C ARG A 6 -1.51 16.68 99.88
N PRO A 7 -1.10 16.66 98.60
CA PRO A 7 -1.86 15.90 97.62
C PRO A 7 -1.73 14.40 97.89
N PRO A 8 -2.77 13.64 97.53
CA PRO A 8 -2.76 12.16 97.72
C PRO A 8 -1.65 11.54 96.90
N ARG A 9 -0.84 10.66 97.51
CA ARG A 9 0.13 9.83 96.83
C ARG A 9 -0.67 8.82 95.94
N LEU A 10 -0.56 8.97 94.67
CA LEU A 10 -1.00 7.97 93.70
C LEU A 10 -0.27 6.65 94.00
N SER A 11 -1.00 5.65 94.39
CA SER A 11 -0.48 4.29 94.59
C SER A 11 -0.02 3.78 93.21
N ARG A 12 1.29 3.58 93.07
CA ARG A 12 1.85 2.89 91.93
C ARG A 12 1.54 1.41 92.11
N SER A 13 0.46 0.94 91.51
CA SER A 13 0.23 -0.50 91.36
C SER A 13 1.27 -1.03 90.42
N GLY A 14 2.17 -1.91 90.87
CA GLY A 14 3.09 -2.66 90.01
C GLY A 14 2.33 -3.72 89.20
N PHE A 15 2.78 -3.97 87.97
CA PHE A 15 2.22 -5.05 87.15
C PHE A 15 2.46 -6.39 87.82
N THR A 16 1.41 -7.24 87.80
CA THR A 16 1.55 -8.61 88.28
C THR A 16 2.31 -9.45 87.20
N LEU A 17 3.03 -10.47 87.61
CA LEU A 17 3.78 -11.38 86.72
C LEU A 17 2.85 -12.05 85.71
N MET A 18 1.61 -12.33 86.12
CA MET A 18 0.58 -12.91 85.22
C MET A 18 0.09 -11.95 84.15
N GLU A 19 -0.07 -10.64 84.52
CA GLU A 19 -0.45 -9.59 83.61
C GLU A 19 0.63 -9.35 82.51
N LEU A 20 1.91 -9.38 82.93
CA LEU A 20 3.05 -9.28 81.99
C LEU A 20 3.11 -10.47 81.06
N LEU A 21 2.82 -11.72 81.56
CA LEU A 21 2.80 -12.93 80.78
C LEU A 21 1.69 -12.90 79.72
N VAL A 22 0.47 -12.48 80.08
CA VAL A 22 -0.64 -12.33 79.18
C VAL A 22 -0.37 -11.27 78.09
N VAL A 23 0.24 -10.10 78.45
CA VAL A 23 0.62 -9.09 77.46
C VAL A 23 1.64 -9.63 76.49
N LEU A 24 2.69 -10.35 76.95
CA LEU A 24 3.66 -10.99 76.05
C LEU A 24 3.05 -12.02 75.12
N LEU A 25 2.10 -12.79 75.60
CA LEU A 25 1.37 -13.78 74.78
C LEU A 25 0.54 -13.08 73.70
N ILE A 26 -0.19 -12.03 74.03
CA ILE A 26 -0.97 -11.26 73.05
C ILE A 26 -0.06 -10.58 72.02
N ILE A 27 1.05 -9.96 72.44
CA ILE A 27 2.03 -9.34 71.52
C ILE A 27 2.61 -10.43 70.61
N GLY A 28 2.95 -11.61 71.14
CA GLY A 28 3.45 -12.74 70.33
C GLY A 28 2.49 -13.18 69.23
N ILE A 29 1.19 -13.33 69.57
CA ILE A 29 0.15 -13.68 68.61
C ILE A 29 -0.04 -12.55 67.59
N LEU A 30 -0.18 -11.31 68.03
CA LEU A 30 -0.33 -10.17 67.10
C LEU A 30 0.86 -10.00 66.18
N SER A 31 2.10 -10.18 66.69
CA SER A 31 3.31 -10.13 65.86
C SER A 31 3.33 -11.19 64.81
N THR A 32 2.89 -12.43 65.11
CA THR A 32 2.83 -13.51 64.14
C THR A 32 1.79 -13.22 63.03
N VAL A 33 0.65 -12.67 63.35
CA VAL A 33 -0.38 -12.28 62.39
C VAL A 33 0.14 -11.11 61.54
N ALA A 34 0.76 -10.11 62.14
CA ALA A 34 1.33 -8.95 61.44
C ALA A 34 2.42 -9.37 60.43
N LEU A 35 3.34 -10.29 60.83
CA LEU A 35 4.37 -10.80 59.92
C LEU A 35 3.77 -11.51 58.71
N ARG A 36 2.75 -12.38 58.92
CA ARG A 36 2.08 -13.06 57.81
C ARG A 36 1.38 -12.12 56.82
N THR A 37 0.77 -11.04 57.31
CA THR A 37 0.12 -10.02 56.49
C THR A 37 1.13 -9.20 55.68
N ILE A 38 2.28 -8.87 56.28
CA ILE A 38 3.38 -8.18 55.61
C ILE A 38 3.97 -9.05 54.50
N ASP A 39 4.25 -10.34 54.73
CA ASP A 39 4.75 -11.28 53.75
C ASP A 39 3.79 -11.43 52.59
N ALA A 40 2.49 -11.57 52.86
CA ALA A 40 1.46 -11.68 51.83
C ALA A 40 1.34 -10.38 51.00
N ALA A 41 1.44 -9.22 51.65
CA ALA A 41 1.43 -7.92 50.96
C ALA A 41 2.66 -7.75 50.05
N ARG A 42 3.83 -8.14 50.55
CA ARG A 42 5.10 -8.12 49.78
C ARG A 42 5.00 -9.05 48.55
N ASP A 43 4.58 -10.30 48.75
CA ASP A 43 4.43 -11.26 47.64
C ASP A 43 3.48 -10.73 46.57
N ARG A 44 2.39 -10.07 46.96
CA ARG A 44 1.44 -9.46 46.03
C ARG A 44 2.07 -8.29 45.26
N GLY A 45 2.84 -7.44 45.93
CA GLY A 45 3.57 -6.35 45.27
C GLY A 45 4.60 -6.87 44.26
N LEU A 46 5.34 -7.94 44.59
CA LEU A 46 6.28 -8.57 43.66
C LEU A 46 5.58 -9.24 42.47
N PHE A 47 4.39 -9.83 42.70
CA PHE A 47 3.56 -10.40 41.65
C PHE A 47 3.09 -9.31 40.67
N ASP A 48 2.52 -8.24 41.18
CA ASP A 48 2.02 -7.12 40.36
C ASP A 48 3.17 -6.46 39.56
N GLN A 49 4.34 -6.28 40.18
CA GLN A 49 5.53 -5.76 39.51
C GLN A 49 5.98 -6.69 38.39
N THR A 50 6.12 -8.01 38.67
CA THR A 50 6.53 -8.99 37.64
C THR A 50 5.54 -9.06 36.49
N SER A 51 4.22 -8.99 36.78
CA SER A 51 3.20 -8.95 35.73
C SER A 51 3.38 -7.74 34.83
N ALA A 52 3.61 -6.56 35.41
CA ALA A 52 3.82 -5.33 34.63
C ALA A 52 5.13 -5.39 33.80
N GLU A 53 6.20 -5.96 34.36
CA GLU A 53 7.46 -6.15 33.63
C GLU A 53 7.29 -7.13 32.45
N MET A 54 6.58 -8.25 32.64
CA MET A 54 6.28 -9.20 31.57
C MET A 54 5.44 -8.55 30.47
N ASP A 55 4.45 -7.71 30.81
CA ASP A 55 3.68 -6.95 29.83
C ASP A 55 4.54 -5.96 29.04
N GLN A 56 5.52 -5.32 29.69
CA GLN A 56 6.50 -4.47 29.00
C GLN A 56 7.38 -5.27 28.02
N LEU A 57 7.83 -6.45 28.39
CA LEU A 57 8.59 -7.34 27.51
C LEU A 57 7.76 -7.78 26.30
N VAL A 58 6.48 -8.10 26.50
CA VAL A 58 5.56 -8.40 25.39
C VAL A 58 5.39 -7.19 24.47
N LYS A 59 5.18 -6.00 25.04
CA LYS A 59 5.09 -4.75 24.26
C LYS A 59 6.38 -4.42 23.52
N ALA A 60 7.52 -4.60 24.13
CA ALA A 60 8.81 -4.42 23.47
C ALA A 60 8.97 -5.38 22.29
N THR A 61 8.50 -6.62 22.43
CA THR A 61 8.60 -7.66 21.40
C THR A 61 7.57 -7.46 20.29
N MET A 62 6.31 -7.21 20.64
CA MET A 62 5.18 -7.22 19.72
C MET A 62 4.63 -5.82 19.40
N GLY A 63 5.12 -4.78 20.09
CA GLY A 63 4.58 -3.44 20.07
C GLY A 63 3.31 -3.26 20.93
N ASP A 64 2.91 -2.03 21.15
CA ASP A 64 1.69 -1.71 21.87
C ASP A 64 0.47 -1.74 20.92
N PRO A 65 -0.47 -2.66 21.09
CA PRO A 65 -1.66 -2.74 20.23
C PRO A 65 -2.59 -1.53 20.37
N ASN A 66 -2.46 -0.77 21.44
CA ASN A 66 -3.28 0.43 21.70
C ASN A 66 -2.68 1.69 21.06
N LEU A 67 -1.45 1.63 20.55
CA LEU A 67 -0.83 2.75 19.86
C LEU A 67 -1.36 2.81 18.41
N LEU A 68 -2.37 3.65 18.23
CA LEU A 68 -3.07 3.81 16.95
C LEU A 68 -2.84 5.22 16.39
N THR A 69 -2.66 5.30 15.06
CA THR A 69 -2.72 6.55 14.30
C THR A 69 -3.74 6.34 13.18
N ASP A 70 -4.71 7.23 13.08
CA ASP A 70 -5.83 7.12 12.13
C ASP A 70 -6.55 5.75 12.20
N GLY A 71 -6.72 5.21 13.40
CA GLY A 71 -7.36 3.92 13.63
C GLY A 71 -6.54 2.70 13.22
N ARG A 72 -5.28 2.89 12.85
CA ARG A 72 -4.36 1.81 12.47
C ARG A 72 -3.25 1.66 13.50
N ARG A 73 -2.91 0.42 13.80
CA ARG A 73 -1.79 0.11 14.68
C ARG A 73 -0.48 0.58 14.04
N THR A 74 0.34 1.29 14.80
CA THR A 74 1.62 1.86 14.31
C THR A 74 2.85 1.23 14.96
N ASP A 75 2.67 0.54 16.07
CA ASP A 75 3.77 -0.09 16.80
C ASP A 75 3.64 -1.61 16.76
N PHE A 76 4.67 -2.26 16.22
CA PHE A 76 4.82 -3.72 16.16
C PHE A 76 6.10 -4.19 16.86
N GLY A 77 6.80 -3.30 17.58
CA GLY A 77 7.99 -3.59 18.36
C GLY A 77 9.09 -4.27 17.55
N PHE A 78 9.87 -5.10 18.23
CA PHE A 78 10.93 -5.90 17.62
C PHE A 78 10.42 -6.75 16.44
N TYR A 79 9.25 -7.38 16.59
CA TYR A 79 8.69 -8.23 15.54
C TYR A 79 8.38 -7.44 14.25
N GLY A 80 7.88 -6.22 14.39
CA GLY A 80 7.58 -5.35 13.24
C GLY A 80 8.80 -5.01 12.40
N ASP A 81 9.94 -4.79 13.05
CA ASP A 81 11.18 -4.43 12.37
C ASP A 81 11.92 -5.66 11.83
N MET A 82 12.01 -6.72 12.64
CA MET A 82 12.82 -7.90 12.34
C MET A 82 12.07 -9.01 11.59
N GLY A 83 10.73 -9.01 11.62
CA GLY A 83 9.89 -10.05 11.01
C GLY A 83 9.98 -11.41 11.69
N ARG A 84 10.55 -11.46 12.89
CA ARG A 84 10.71 -12.67 13.73
C ARG A 84 10.62 -12.32 15.20
N LEU A 85 10.41 -13.32 16.04
CA LEU A 85 10.63 -13.17 17.48
C LEU A 85 12.13 -13.06 17.80
N PRO A 86 12.52 -12.38 18.88
CA PRO A 86 13.92 -12.38 19.31
C PRO A 86 14.39 -13.81 19.64
N TYR A 87 15.67 -14.11 19.45
CA TYR A 87 16.24 -15.39 19.87
C TYR A 87 16.38 -15.46 21.38
N ASP A 88 16.70 -14.33 21.99
CA ASP A 88 16.69 -14.13 23.44
C ASP A 88 16.24 -12.71 23.77
N LEU A 89 15.95 -12.44 25.04
CA LEU A 89 15.47 -11.13 25.48
C LEU A 89 16.52 -10.02 25.38
N HIS A 90 17.82 -10.35 25.22
CA HIS A 90 18.87 -9.35 25.04
C HIS A 90 18.72 -8.58 23.74
N GLU A 91 18.19 -9.22 22.69
CA GLU A 91 17.96 -8.56 21.39
C GLU A 91 16.98 -7.39 21.47
N LEU A 92 16.20 -7.28 22.55
CA LEU A 92 15.30 -6.14 22.79
C LEU A 92 16.06 -4.88 23.16
N VAL A 93 17.28 -5.00 23.66
CA VAL A 93 18.08 -3.88 24.19
C VAL A 93 19.41 -3.74 23.45
N VAL A 94 20.07 -4.87 23.15
CA VAL A 94 21.39 -4.90 22.51
C VAL A 94 21.23 -5.02 21.00
N PRO A 95 21.86 -4.12 20.22
CA PRO A 95 21.79 -4.19 18.77
C PRO A 95 22.30 -5.50 18.22
N VAL A 96 21.55 -6.08 17.29
CA VAL A 96 22.00 -7.23 16.48
C VAL A 96 22.63 -6.73 15.18
N SER A 97 23.46 -7.54 14.53
CA SER A 97 24.15 -7.18 13.26
C SER A 97 23.19 -7.11 12.05
N ASP A 98 21.93 -6.78 12.26
CA ASP A 98 20.91 -6.67 11.23
C ASP A 98 20.46 -5.20 11.10
N PRO A 99 20.58 -4.57 9.92
CA PRO A 99 20.25 -3.15 9.73
C PRO A 99 18.76 -2.83 9.93
N ARG A 100 17.91 -3.82 10.02
CA ARG A 100 16.48 -3.66 10.31
C ARG A 100 16.21 -3.43 11.79
N TRP A 101 17.15 -3.75 12.68
CA TRP A 101 17.00 -3.49 14.10
C TRP A 101 16.99 -1.99 14.38
N ARG A 102 15.91 -1.49 15.00
CA ARG A 102 15.67 -0.08 15.29
C ARG A 102 15.59 0.23 16.79
N GLY A 103 15.88 -0.78 17.63
CA GLY A 103 15.83 -0.62 19.07
C GLY A 103 16.79 0.45 19.66
N PRO A 104 16.87 0.57 20.97
CA PRO A 104 16.32 -0.39 21.93
C PRO A 104 14.79 -0.33 22.04
N TYR A 105 14.15 -1.50 22.11
CA TYR A 105 12.69 -1.65 22.22
C TYR A 105 12.22 -1.57 23.68
N LEU A 106 13.15 -1.80 24.64
CA LEU A 106 12.89 -1.65 26.05
C LEU A 106 13.72 -0.48 26.61
N ARG A 107 13.05 0.44 27.30
CA ARG A 107 13.74 1.56 27.95
C ARG A 107 14.28 1.10 29.30
N LEU A 108 15.59 1.09 29.42
CA LEU A 108 16.25 0.84 30.69
C LEU A 108 16.27 2.12 31.53
N SER A 109 16.15 1.98 32.85
CA SER A 109 16.32 3.10 33.78
C SER A 109 17.77 3.59 33.74
N VAL A 110 17.96 4.90 33.61
CA VAL A 110 19.28 5.53 33.60
C VAL A 110 19.95 5.33 34.97
N GLY A 111 21.10 4.67 35.00
CA GLY A 111 21.86 4.40 36.24
C GLY A 111 21.44 3.16 37.02
N GLY A 112 20.54 2.32 36.44
CA GLY A 112 20.09 1.08 37.04
C GLY A 112 20.83 -0.17 36.52
N ASP A 113 20.41 -1.33 36.99
CA ASP A 113 20.88 -2.63 36.53
C ASP A 113 20.49 -2.82 35.06
N THR A 114 21.48 -2.89 34.18
CA THR A 114 21.30 -3.08 32.73
C THR A 114 20.81 -4.48 32.38
N THR A 115 20.74 -5.41 33.33
CA THR A 115 20.27 -6.78 33.17
C THR A 115 19.00 -7.08 33.96
N GLY A 116 18.48 -6.10 34.73
CA GLY A 116 17.29 -6.26 35.56
C GLY A 116 16.06 -6.74 34.79
N TYR A 117 15.91 -6.31 33.53
CA TYR A 117 14.79 -6.73 32.67
C TYR A 117 14.79 -8.23 32.31
N LEU A 118 15.86 -8.97 32.64
CA LEU A 118 15.96 -10.40 32.45
C LEU A 118 15.48 -11.20 33.68
N ARG A 119 15.14 -10.51 34.77
CA ARG A 119 14.78 -11.11 36.03
C ARG A 119 13.42 -10.62 36.47
N ASP A 120 12.67 -11.51 37.14
CA ASP A 120 11.41 -11.17 37.78
C ASP A 120 11.69 -10.39 39.09
N ALA A 121 10.66 -9.85 39.70
CA ALA A 121 10.77 -9.07 40.93
C ALA A 121 11.26 -9.89 42.14
N TRP A 122 11.28 -11.21 42.08
CA TRP A 122 11.90 -12.10 43.06
C TRP A 122 13.39 -12.37 42.76
N GLY A 123 13.91 -11.89 41.61
CA GLY A 123 15.30 -12.06 41.18
C GLY A 123 15.58 -13.29 40.31
N ASN A 124 14.57 -14.09 39.94
CA ASN A 124 14.75 -15.24 39.07
C ASN A 124 14.82 -14.81 37.61
N LEU A 125 15.63 -15.50 36.80
CA LEU A 125 15.64 -15.26 35.36
C LEU A 125 14.30 -15.63 34.73
N TYR A 126 13.82 -14.78 33.80
CA TYR A 126 12.68 -15.14 32.94
C TYR A 126 13.04 -16.31 32.04
N GLY A 127 12.17 -17.31 32.00
CA GLY A 127 12.20 -18.34 30.97
C GLY A 127 11.59 -17.78 29.68
N TYR A 128 12.35 -17.74 28.59
CA TYR A 128 11.87 -17.27 27.30
C TYR A 128 11.97 -18.37 26.25
N SER A 129 10.96 -18.50 25.40
CA SER A 129 10.95 -19.44 24.28
C SER A 129 10.36 -18.77 23.04
N ALA A 130 11.20 -18.54 22.03
CA ALA A 130 10.78 -18.05 20.72
C ALA A 130 9.89 -19.08 20.00
N THR A 131 10.11 -20.39 20.22
CA THR A 131 9.36 -21.47 19.56
C THR A 131 7.91 -21.54 20.03
N THR A 132 7.66 -21.26 21.30
CA THR A 132 6.30 -21.24 21.87
C THR A 132 5.73 -19.83 21.98
N GLY A 133 6.57 -18.80 21.80
CA GLY A 133 6.20 -17.39 21.96
C GLY A 133 5.77 -17.06 23.39
N THR A 134 6.48 -17.60 24.41
CA THR A 134 6.13 -17.44 25.82
C THR A 134 7.25 -16.82 26.63
N ILE A 135 6.87 -16.05 27.65
CA ILE A 135 7.73 -15.62 28.74
C ILE A 135 7.17 -16.23 30.03
N ASN A 136 8.03 -16.83 30.85
CA ASN A 136 7.66 -17.48 32.10
C ASN A 136 8.43 -16.88 33.27
N SER A 137 7.79 -16.66 34.40
CA SER A 137 8.41 -16.43 35.70
C SER A 137 8.06 -17.56 36.66
N LEU A 138 9.03 -18.02 37.42
CA LEU A 138 8.81 -19.01 38.47
C LEU A 138 8.21 -18.38 39.73
N GLY A 139 8.25 -17.05 39.84
CA GLY A 139 7.92 -16.36 41.07
C GLY A 139 8.76 -16.87 42.22
N ASN A 140 8.16 -17.05 43.40
CA ASN A 140 8.79 -17.72 44.53
C ASN A 140 8.43 -19.24 44.62
N GLY A 141 8.04 -19.85 43.50
CA GLY A 141 7.50 -21.21 43.43
C GLY A 141 5.99 -21.29 43.76
N LYS A 142 5.42 -20.26 44.38
CA LYS A 142 4.02 -20.18 44.75
C LYS A 142 3.15 -19.45 43.73
N TYR A 143 3.75 -18.54 42.96
CA TYR A 143 3.07 -17.69 41.99
C TYR A 143 3.74 -17.76 40.60
N PRO A 144 3.74 -18.93 39.94
CA PRO A 144 4.27 -19.02 38.59
C PRO A 144 3.38 -18.25 37.60
N MET A 145 4.00 -17.52 36.67
CA MET A 145 3.32 -16.72 35.66
C MET A 145 3.80 -17.10 34.26
N THR A 146 2.91 -17.04 33.29
CA THR A 146 3.21 -17.24 31.88
C THR A 146 2.42 -16.22 31.06
N VAL A 147 3.10 -15.47 30.20
CA VAL A 147 2.49 -14.61 29.20
C VAL A 147 2.85 -15.09 27.81
N ARG A 148 1.95 -14.86 26.87
CA ARG A 148 2.15 -15.22 25.45
C ARG A 148 2.29 -13.97 24.62
N MET A 149 3.18 -14.02 23.61
CA MET A 149 3.41 -12.96 22.63
C MET A 149 2.20 -12.76 21.70
N ALA A 150 1.46 -13.84 21.44
CA ALA A 150 0.24 -13.85 20.65
C ALA A 150 -0.65 -15.01 21.08
N ASP A 151 -1.95 -14.95 20.77
CA ASP A 151 -2.88 -16.06 20.99
C ASP A 151 -2.41 -17.36 20.31
N SER A 152 -1.79 -17.20 19.12
CA SER A 152 -1.21 -18.29 18.34
C SER A 152 -0.12 -17.73 17.43
N LEU A 153 1.03 -18.39 17.38
CA LEU A 153 2.16 -17.96 16.53
C LEU A 153 1.82 -17.89 15.03
N PRO A 154 1.05 -18.83 14.44
CA PRO A 154 0.61 -18.69 13.05
C PRO A 154 -0.09 -17.36 12.73
N LEU A 155 -0.78 -16.73 13.67
CA LEU A 155 -1.42 -15.43 13.47
C LEU A 155 -0.43 -14.30 13.19
N LEU A 156 0.84 -14.50 13.52
CA LEU A 156 1.89 -13.55 13.22
C LEU A 156 2.30 -13.55 11.75
N THR A 157 2.05 -14.65 11.02
CA THR A 157 2.56 -14.86 9.65
C THR A 157 1.49 -15.23 8.63
N THR A 158 0.29 -15.63 9.06
CA THR A 158 -0.75 -16.19 8.16
C THR A 158 -1.88 -15.21 7.87
N ASN A 159 -1.56 -13.93 7.70
CA ASN A 159 -2.57 -12.93 7.29
C ASN A 159 -2.62 -12.80 5.77
N SER A 160 -3.62 -12.11 5.27
CA SER A 160 -3.87 -11.95 3.83
C SER A 160 -3.96 -10.48 3.46
N ILE A 161 -3.57 -10.15 2.23
CA ILE A 161 -3.83 -8.86 1.58
C ILE A 161 -4.46 -9.17 0.23
N SER A 162 -5.48 -8.44 -0.17
CA SER A 162 -6.08 -8.53 -1.50
C SER A 162 -6.37 -7.14 -2.04
N GLY A 163 -6.76 -7.05 -3.30
CA GLY A 163 -7.19 -5.81 -3.91
C GLY A 163 -7.41 -5.96 -5.40
N ASN A 164 -7.83 -4.87 -6.02
CA ASN A 164 -8.07 -4.79 -7.44
C ASN A 164 -7.16 -3.75 -8.08
N ILE A 165 -6.80 -4.01 -9.32
CA ILE A 165 -6.08 -3.09 -10.19
C ILE A 165 -7.02 -2.62 -11.28
N THR A 166 -7.15 -1.30 -11.43
CA THR A 166 -7.95 -0.67 -12.48
C THR A 166 -7.16 0.44 -13.16
N ASP A 167 -7.60 0.78 -14.36
CA ASP A 167 -7.11 1.96 -15.09
C ASP A 167 -7.79 3.26 -14.62
N ASN A 168 -7.45 4.38 -15.26
CA ASN A 168 -8.04 5.70 -14.99
C ASN A 168 -9.55 5.81 -15.32
N LEU A 169 -10.08 4.86 -16.08
CA LEU A 169 -11.51 4.78 -16.41
C LEU A 169 -12.27 3.78 -15.52
N GLY A 170 -11.54 3.02 -14.69
CA GLY A 170 -12.11 2.00 -13.81
C GLY A 170 -12.18 0.61 -14.45
N ASN A 171 -11.61 0.42 -15.64
CA ASN A 171 -11.60 -0.87 -16.31
C ASN A 171 -10.56 -1.81 -15.70
N PRO A 172 -10.82 -3.13 -15.66
CA PRO A 172 -9.84 -4.13 -15.29
C PRO A 172 -8.80 -4.33 -16.41
N PRO A 173 -7.64 -4.93 -16.11
CA PRO A 173 -6.54 -5.06 -17.08
C PRO A 173 -6.83 -6.00 -18.27
N GLY A 174 -7.78 -6.93 -18.17
CA GLY A 174 -8.06 -7.89 -19.26
C GLY A 174 -6.80 -8.65 -19.68
N ASP A 175 -6.51 -8.67 -20.98
CA ASP A 175 -5.35 -9.37 -21.54
C ASP A 175 -4.00 -8.78 -21.07
N ARG A 176 -3.99 -7.53 -20.60
CA ARG A 176 -2.80 -6.88 -20.05
C ARG A 176 -2.40 -7.38 -18.68
N ALA A 177 -3.25 -8.16 -18.00
CA ALA A 177 -2.95 -8.72 -16.68
C ALA A 177 -1.63 -9.50 -16.66
N SER A 178 -1.26 -10.17 -17.75
CA SER A 178 0.01 -10.91 -17.88
C SER A 178 1.25 -10.03 -17.79
N THR A 179 1.14 -8.73 -18.06
CA THR A 179 2.23 -7.73 -17.95
C THR A 179 2.27 -7.04 -16.61
N MET A 180 1.33 -7.38 -15.71
CA MET A 180 1.18 -6.75 -14.39
C MET A 180 1.59 -7.70 -13.27
N GLY A 181 1.99 -7.10 -12.17
CA GLY A 181 2.28 -7.85 -10.95
C GLY A 181 2.28 -6.98 -9.72
N VAL A 182 1.94 -7.59 -8.60
CA VAL A 182 1.98 -6.92 -7.30
C VAL A 182 3.09 -7.53 -6.46
N ARG A 183 3.93 -6.65 -5.90
CA ARG A 183 5.05 -7.02 -5.04
C ARG A 183 4.82 -6.48 -3.64
N LEU A 184 4.96 -7.33 -2.66
CA LEU A 184 4.89 -6.99 -1.24
C LEU A 184 6.28 -7.11 -0.63
N TYR A 185 6.79 -6.03 -0.07
CA TYR A 185 8.05 -5.99 0.69
C TYR A 185 7.73 -6.13 2.16
N THR A 186 8.15 -7.25 2.73
CA THR A 186 7.91 -7.55 4.14
C THR A 186 9.08 -7.07 5.01
N SER A 187 8.85 -6.90 6.30
CA SER A 187 9.88 -6.55 7.28
C SER A 187 11.01 -7.59 7.38
N SER A 188 10.75 -8.85 7.01
CA SER A 188 11.78 -9.88 6.92
C SER A 188 12.78 -9.68 5.78
N GLY A 189 12.61 -8.62 4.95
CA GLY A 189 13.46 -8.34 3.79
C GLY A 189 13.09 -9.17 2.55
N SER A 190 12.11 -10.05 2.64
CA SER A 190 11.63 -10.84 1.51
C SER A 190 10.62 -10.07 0.69
N ALA A 191 10.68 -10.25 -0.64
CA ALA A 191 9.66 -9.73 -1.54
C ALA A 191 8.77 -10.88 -2.03
N LEU A 192 7.49 -10.80 -1.72
CA LEU A 192 6.49 -11.70 -2.27
C LEU A 192 5.92 -11.09 -3.55
N VAL A 193 5.76 -11.89 -4.60
CA VAL A 193 5.18 -11.44 -5.89
C VAL A 193 3.93 -12.23 -6.19
N ARG A 194 2.90 -11.56 -6.66
CA ARG A 194 1.65 -12.18 -7.13
C ARG A 194 1.27 -11.64 -8.50
N PRO A 195 0.81 -12.50 -9.40
CA PRO A 195 0.21 -12.09 -10.66
C PRO A 195 -1.14 -11.41 -10.37
N VAL A 196 -1.62 -10.70 -11.37
CA VAL A 196 -2.94 -10.10 -11.42
C VAL A 196 -3.79 -10.93 -12.37
N ASP A 197 -5.04 -11.17 -12.05
CA ASP A 197 -5.94 -11.85 -12.99
C ASP A 197 -6.56 -10.87 -14.01
N PRO A 198 -7.22 -11.35 -15.07
CA PRO A 198 -7.86 -10.47 -16.07
C PRO A 198 -8.94 -9.53 -15.48
N GLY A 199 -9.56 -9.90 -14.37
CA GLY A 199 -10.52 -9.06 -13.65
C GLY A 199 -9.84 -7.98 -12.78
N GLY A 200 -8.50 -7.97 -12.73
CA GLY A 200 -7.72 -7.03 -11.93
C GLY A 200 -7.45 -7.49 -10.50
N PHE A 201 -7.96 -8.63 -10.07
CA PHE A 201 -7.81 -9.11 -8.71
C PHE A 201 -6.42 -9.69 -8.45
N TYR A 202 -5.89 -9.43 -7.26
CA TYR A 202 -4.68 -10.05 -6.74
C TYR A 202 -4.83 -10.40 -5.27
N GLN A 203 -4.10 -11.41 -4.80
CA GLN A 203 -4.16 -11.83 -3.41
C GLN A 203 -2.84 -12.43 -2.90
N PHE A 204 -2.44 -12.01 -1.71
CA PHE A 204 -1.45 -12.66 -0.86
C PHE A 204 -2.19 -13.43 0.22
N ALA A 205 -2.55 -14.69 -0.05
CA ALA A 205 -3.36 -15.50 0.86
C ALA A 205 -2.52 -16.18 1.92
N LYS A 206 -2.77 -15.90 3.21
CA LYS A 206 -2.18 -16.58 4.38
C LYS A 206 -0.64 -16.63 4.39
N VAL A 207 0.02 -15.61 3.86
CA VAL A 207 1.49 -15.54 3.76
C VAL A 207 2.07 -14.23 4.26
N VAL A 208 1.23 -13.33 4.77
CA VAL A 208 1.65 -11.99 5.16
C VAL A 208 1.89 -11.94 6.65
N PRO A 209 3.09 -11.55 7.12
CA PRO A 209 3.35 -11.31 8.52
C PRO A 209 2.62 -10.05 9.00
N ILE A 210 2.45 -9.93 10.31
CA ILE A 210 2.00 -8.67 10.92
C ILE A 210 3.08 -7.60 10.75
N GLY A 211 2.67 -6.34 10.70
CA GLY A 211 3.58 -5.20 10.57
C GLY A 211 3.11 -4.21 9.52
N THR A 212 3.94 -3.21 9.25
CA THR A 212 3.73 -2.25 8.18
C THR A 212 4.59 -2.62 6.98
N HIS A 213 3.96 -2.84 5.84
CA HIS A 213 4.59 -3.34 4.63
C HIS A 213 4.41 -2.35 3.48
N GLN A 214 5.40 -2.34 2.60
CA GLN A 214 5.28 -1.62 1.33
C GLN A 214 4.72 -2.57 0.28
N ILE A 215 3.66 -2.15 -0.41
CA ILE A 215 3.06 -2.89 -1.51
C ILE A 215 3.16 -2.07 -2.79
N GLN A 216 3.62 -2.68 -3.87
CA GLN A 216 3.87 -2.05 -5.16
C GLN A 216 3.13 -2.82 -6.25
N ALA A 217 2.24 -2.14 -6.97
CA ALA A 217 1.71 -2.62 -8.23
C ALA A 217 2.59 -2.11 -9.37
N ARG A 218 2.90 -2.98 -10.33
CA ARG A 218 3.70 -2.64 -11.52
C ARG A 218 2.95 -3.03 -12.78
N TRP A 219 3.06 -2.18 -13.78
CA TRP A 219 2.59 -2.44 -15.13
C TRP A 219 3.78 -2.31 -16.11
N GLY A 220 4.21 -3.45 -16.66
CA GLY A 220 5.41 -3.51 -17.48
C GLY A 220 6.67 -3.02 -16.75
N THR A 221 7.52 -2.29 -17.47
CA THR A 221 8.76 -1.69 -16.95
C THR A 221 8.61 -0.23 -16.56
N SER A 222 7.55 0.45 -17.00
CA SER A 222 7.44 1.91 -17.02
C SER A 222 6.61 2.49 -15.87
N GLU A 223 5.61 1.78 -15.37
CA GLU A 223 4.73 2.33 -14.34
C GLU A 223 4.70 1.49 -13.07
N SER A 224 4.77 2.18 -11.94
CA SER A 224 4.62 1.55 -10.64
C SER A 224 3.90 2.47 -9.66
N LEU A 225 3.01 1.88 -8.87
CA LEU A 225 2.29 2.55 -7.80
C LEU A 225 2.67 1.90 -6.47
N VAL A 226 2.99 2.72 -5.49
CA VAL A 226 3.43 2.27 -4.16
C VAL A 226 2.42 2.71 -3.11
N ARG A 227 2.10 1.80 -2.19
CA ARG A 227 1.28 2.08 -1.02
C ARG A 227 1.87 1.40 0.21
N TRP A 228 1.51 1.89 1.37
CA TRP A 228 1.83 1.27 2.65
C TRP A 228 0.58 0.61 3.22
N VAL A 229 0.73 -0.58 3.77
CA VAL A 229 -0.35 -1.34 4.37
C VAL A 229 0.06 -1.85 5.75
N THR A 230 -0.81 -1.65 6.72
CA THR A 230 -0.65 -2.21 8.06
C THR A 230 -1.46 -3.48 8.19
N VAL A 231 -0.79 -4.55 8.63
CA VAL A 231 -1.38 -5.87 8.82
C VAL A 231 -1.34 -6.22 10.31
N SER A 232 -2.51 -6.38 10.89
CA SER A 232 -2.68 -6.85 12.27
C SER A 232 -3.04 -8.34 12.28
N PRO A 233 -2.91 -9.04 13.42
CA PRO A 233 -3.36 -10.43 13.52
C PRO A 233 -4.81 -10.60 13.06
N ARG A 234 -5.08 -11.63 12.24
CA ARG A 234 -6.40 -11.93 11.66
C ARG A 234 -6.95 -10.87 10.70
N SER A 235 -6.14 -9.89 10.28
CA SER A 235 -6.60 -8.88 9.34
C SER A 235 -6.46 -9.35 7.89
N SER A 236 -7.31 -8.79 7.02
CA SER A 236 -7.28 -8.99 5.58
C SER A 236 -7.55 -7.65 4.87
N PRO A 237 -6.62 -6.70 4.94
CA PRO A 237 -6.80 -5.40 4.33
C PRO A 237 -6.94 -5.53 2.80
N VAL A 238 -7.78 -4.65 2.23
CA VAL A 238 -7.97 -4.51 0.79
C VAL A 238 -7.25 -3.26 0.33
N ILE A 239 -6.38 -3.40 -0.66
CA ILE A 239 -5.57 -2.31 -1.23
C ILE A 239 -5.77 -2.27 -2.73
N ASP A 240 -6.52 -1.32 -3.21
CA ASP A 240 -6.76 -1.14 -4.63
C ASP A 240 -5.73 -0.20 -5.25
N PHE A 241 -5.37 -0.47 -6.52
CA PHE A 241 -4.51 0.39 -7.31
C PHE A 241 -5.25 0.89 -8.55
N ARG A 242 -5.11 2.19 -8.81
CA ARG A 242 -5.66 2.80 -10.02
C ARG A 242 -4.53 3.46 -10.79
N PHE A 243 -4.21 2.92 -11.95
CA PHE A 243 -3.21 3.49 -12.85
C PHE A 243 -3.74 4.76 -13.52
N GLY A 244 -2.85 5.69 -13.83
CA GLY A 244 -3.21 6.99 -14.41
C GLY A 244 -3.57 6.95 -15.89
N LYS A 245 -3.34 5.80 -16.56
CA LYS A 245 -3.57 5.60 -18.00
C LYS A 245 -4.51 4.45 -18.26
N PRO A 246 -5.23 4.43 -19.40
CA PRO A 246 -6.06 3.30 -19.78
C PRO A 246 -5.20 2.06 -20.09
N PHE A 247 -5.71 0.89 -19.77
CA PHE A 247 -5.03 -0.39 -20.07
C PHE A 247 -5.17 -0.79 -21.53
N ALA A 248 -6.30 -0.45 -22.16
CA ALA A 248 -6.44 -0.59 -23.60
C ALA A 248 -5.54 0.44 -24.29
N ASN A 249 -5.00 0.08 -25.45
CA ASN A 249 -4.39 1.03 -26.34
C ASN A 249 -5.48 2.05 -26.74
N ARG A 250 -5.16 3.31 -26.67
CA ARG A 250 -6.07 4.38 -27.01
C ARG A 250 -5.30 5.45 -27.76
N LEU A 251 -5.71 5.66 -29.00
CA LEU A 251 -5.23 6.78 -29.78
C LEU A 251 -6.05 8.01 -29.47
N ALA A 252 -5.39 9.12 -29.18
CA ALA A 252 -5.99 10.41 -28.93
C ALA A 252 -5.35 11.46 -29.81
N MET A 253 -6.15 12.45 -30.24
CA MET A 253 -5.65 13.60 -30.97
C MET A 253 -4.95 14.57 -30.02
N VAL A 254 -3.78 15.07 -30.44
CA VAL A 254 -3.04 16.10 -29.72
C VAL A 254 -3.12 17.42 -30.50
N GLY A 255 -3.53 18.48 -29.82
CA GLY A 255 -3.62 19.81 -30.44
C GLY A 255 -4.81 19.96 -31.37
N ARG A 256 -4.59 20.58 -32.52
CA ARG A 256 -5.59 20.88 -33.52
C ARG A 256 -5.19 20.27 -34.87
N SER A 257 -6.17 20.00 -35.73
CA SER A 257 -5.89 19.66 -37.10
C SER A 257 -5.29 20.87 -37.85
N TYR A 258 -4.42 20.57 -38.77
CA TYR A 258 -3.80 21.53 -39.68
C TYR A 258 -4.23 21.29 -41.12
N MET A 259 -4.50 22.34 -41.85
CA MET A 259 -4.79 22.35 -43.26
C MET A 259 -4.12 23.56 -43.89
N ALA A 260 -3.26 23.36 -44.88
CA ALA A 260 -2.66 24.49 -45.59
C ALA A 260 -3.71 25.18 -46.50
N PRO A 261 -3.57 26.49 -46.73
CA PRO A 261 -4.36 27.16 -47.74
C PRO A 261 -4.24 26.44 -49.10
N ASP A 262 -5.36 26.31 -49.80
CA ASP A 262 -5.45 25.67 -51.10
C ASP A 262 -4.94 24.21 -51.17
N SER A 263 -4.91 23.51 -50.02
CA SER A 263 -4.54 22.10 -49.94
C SER A 263 -5.76 21.18 -50.01
N THR A 264 -5.56 20.00 -50.55
CA THR A 264 -6.53 18.90 -50.58
C THR A 264 -6.34 17.93 -49.42
N TRP A 265 -5.49 18.28 -48.44
CA TRP A 265 -5.16 17.42 -47.35
C TRP A 265 -5.27 18.16 -46.01
N PHE A 266 -5.53 17.39 -44.99
CA PHE A 266 -5.38 17.85 -43.60
C PHE A 266 -4.58 16.85 -42.79
N SER A 267 -3.96 17.33 -41.73
CA SER A 267 -3.19 16.50 -40.81
C SER A 267 -3.54 16.81 -39.36
N PHE A 268 -3.22 15.89 -38.49
CA PHE A 268 -3.34 16.05 -37.04
C PHE A 268 -2.38 15.10 -36.37
N ASP A 269 -2.01 15.42 -35.15
CA ASP A 269 -1.12 14.58 -34.34
C ASP A 269 -1.93 13.60 -33.51
N VAL A 270 -1.49 12.35 -33.49
CA VAL A 270 -2.06 11.28 -32.70
C VAL A 270 -1.01 10.80 -31.68
N VAL A 271 -1.43 10.59 -30.46
CA VAL A 271 -0.63 9.94 -29.43
C VAL A 271 -1.30 8.67 -28.96
N ASN A 272 -0.52 7.64 -28.74
CA ASN A 272 -0.99 6.46 -28.05
C ASN A 272 -0.84 6.70 -26.53
N GLU A 273 -1.97 6.86 -25.85
CA GLU A 273 -2.04 7.03 -24.39
C GLU A 273 -1.92 5.71 -23.63
N GLY A 274 -1.85 4.59 -24.34
CA GLY A 274 -1.63 3.26 -23.76
C GLY A 274 -0.22 3.07 -23.23
N GLY A 275 0.02 1.94 -22.55
CA GLY A 275 1.33 1.62 -21.95
C GLY A 275 2.25 0.80 -22.86
N THR A 276 1.78 0.36 -24.02
CA THR A 276 2.53 -0.48 -24.98
C THR A 276 2.30 0.04 -26.40
N ASP A 277 3.13 -0.40 -27.36
CA ASP A 277 2.91 -0.10 -28.77
C ASP A 277 1.51 -0.56 -29.19
N ASP A 278 0.82 0.30 -29.90
CA ASP A 278 -0.43 -0.02 -30.57
C ASP A 278 -0.15 -0.32 -32.04
N THR A 279 -0.87 -1.26 -32.60
CA THR A 279 -0.69 -1.65 -34.01
C THR A 279 -1.97 -1.35 -34.76
N VAL A 280 -1.89 -0.35 -35.64
CA VAL A 280 -3.01 0.08 -36.47
C VAL A 280 -2.84 -0.49 -37.87
N SER A 281 -3.89 -1.07 -38.41
CA SER A 281 -3.92 -1.65 -39.78
C SER A 281 -5.04 -1.09 -40.63
N SER A 282 -5.96 -0.33 -40.06
CA SER A 282 -7.00 0.37 -40.80
C SER A 282 -7.51 1.58 -40.07
N ILE A 283 -7.98 2.57 -40.82
CA ILE A 283 -8.67 3.76 -40.32
C ILE A 283 -9.92 3.94 -41.19
N SER A 284 -11.09 3.95 -40.56
CA SER A 284 -12.33 4.33 -41.22
C SER A 284 -12.65 5.78 -41.00
N ILE A 285 -13.15 6.46 -42.00
CA ILE A 285 -13.46 7.87 -42.00
C ILE A 285 -14.95 8.06 -42.22
N GLU A 286 -15.62 8.72 -41.31
CA GLU A 286 -17.03 9.10 -41.39
C GLU A 286 -17.14 10.61 -41.34
N ALA A 287 -17.76 11.22 -42.37
CA ALA A 287 -18.08 12.64 -42.31
C ALA A 287 -19.30 12.87 -41.39
N VAL A 288 -19.12 13.69 -40.37
CA VAL A 288 -20.18 14.04 -39.39
C VAL A 288 -21.04 15.22 -39.85
N SER A 289 -20.49 16.12 -40.70
CA SER A 289 -21.18 17.25 -41.26
C SER A 289 -21.55 16.99 -42.73
N PRO A 290 -22.52 17.76 -43.35
CA PRO A 290 -22.88 17.57 -44.71
C PRO A 290 -21.66 17.48 -45.64
N HIS A 291 -21.52 16.39 -46.30
CA HIS A 291 -20.33 16.04 -47.14
C HIS A 291 -20.63 16.43 -48.59
N PRO A 292 -19.67 17.05 -49.30
CA PRO A 292 -19.80 17.18 -50.74
C PRO A 292 -19.70 15.77 -51.36
N GLU A 293 -20.66 15.46 -52.21
CA GLU A 293 -20.85 14.12 -52.83
C GLU A 293 -19.65 13.65 -53.67
N SER A 294 -18.58 14.46 -53.78
CA SER A 294 -17.46 14.24 -54.72
C SER A 294 -16.08 14.25 -54.10
N ALA A 295 -15.93 14.15 -52.78
CA ALA A 295 -14.62 14.07 -52.15
C ALA A 295 -14.23 12.61 -51.85
N PHE A 296 -13.09 12.19 -52.32
CA PHE A 296 -12.56 10.84 -52.16
C PHE A 296 -11.21 10.85 -51.49
N LEU A 297 -10.99 9.94 -50.55
CA LEU A 297 -9.66 9.75 -49.95
C LEU A 297 -8.73 9.11 -50.98
N THR A 298 -7.65 9.77 -51.34
CA THR A 298 -6.65 9.30 -52.29
C THR A 298 -5.38 8.79 -51.65
N GLN A 299 -5.03 9.32 -50.52
CA GLN A 299 -3.79 8.95 -49.82
C GLN A 299 -3.93 9.09 -48.32
N LEU A 300 -3.34 8.15 -47.61
CA LEU A 300 -3.10 8.20 -46.15
C LEU A 300 -1.60 8.21 -45.89
N LYS A 301 -1.14 9.10 -45.09
CA LYS A 301 0.26 9.17 -44.67
C LYS A 301 0.35 9.24 -43.13
N ILE A 302 1.22 8.43 -42.54
CA ILE A 302 1.58 8.51 -41.12
C ILE A 302 3.08 8.83 -41.03
N GLN A 303 3.39 9.92 -40.32
CA GLN A 303 4.74 10.37 -40.07
C GLN A 303 5.04 10.23 -38.60
N SER A 304 6.10 9.55 -38.24
CA SER A 304 6.48 9.27 -36.87
C SER A 304 7.91 9.70 -36.59
N GLN A 305 8.11 10.27 -35.41
CA GLN A 305 9.47 10.47 -34.88
C GLN A 305 10.05 9.12 -34.45
N GLY A 306 10.97 8.56 -35.25
CA GLY A 306 11.70 7.34 -34.96
C GLY A 306 11.27 6.09 -35.73
N TYR A 307 10.27 6.19 -36.60
CA TYR A 307 9.91 5.19 -37.59
C TYR A 307 9.96 5.82 -39.00
N ALA A 308 10.13 4.98 -40.02
CA ALA A 308 10.09 5.47 -41.40
C ALA A 308 8.68 5.97 -41.75
N ASP A 309 8.61 7.15 -42.38
CA ASP A 309 7.35 7.67 -42.90
C ASP A 309 6.71 6.66 -43.86
N GLN A 310 5.42 6.40 -43.64
CA GLN A 310 4.68 5.48 -44.50
C GLN A 310 3.57 6.22 -45.23
N THR A 311 3.44 5.92 -46.49
CA THR A 311 2.40 6.49 -47.37
C THR A 311 1.68 5.36 -48.11
N TRP A 312 0.38 5.36 -47.99
CA TRP A 312 -0.47 4.33 -48.62
C TRP A 312 -1.43 5.00 -49.59
N PRO A 313 -1.21 4.86 -50.93
CA PRO A 313 -2.18 5.31 -51.92
C PRO A 313 -3.44 4.44 -51.82
N GLN A 314 -4.57 5.07 -51.90
CA GLN A 314 -5.85 4.37 -51.94
C GLN A 314 -6.31 4.23 -53.43
N SER A 315 -6.42 3.00 -53.90
CA SER A 315 -6.86 2.69 -55.26
C SER A 315 -7.87 1.52 -55.25
N PRO A 316 -9.10 1.71 -55.72
CA PRO A 316 -9.69 2.99 -56.16
C PRO A 316 -9.85 3.96 -54.98
N PRO A 317 -9.89 5.28 -55.23
CA PRO A 317 -10.16 6.27 -54.20
C PRO A 317 -11.48 5.95 -53.50
N TYR A 318 -11.44 6.00 -52.15
CA TYR A 318 -12.63 5.75 -51.36
C TYR A 318 -13.50 7.00 -51.27
N PRO A 319 -14.82 6.93 -51.51
CA PRO A 319 -15.71 8.03 -51.26
C PRO A 319 -15.64 8.43 -49.79
N GLY A 320 -15.51 9.72 -49.49
CA GLY A 320 -15.51 10.23 -48.12
C GLY A 320 -16.86 10.08 -47.40
N GLN A 321 -17.77 9.34 -47.94
CA GLN A 321 -19.02 8.92 -47.33
C GLN A 321 -19.01 7.41 -47.11
N GLY A 322 -19.15 7.01 -45.86
CA GLY A 322 -19.35 5.65 -45.44
C GLY A 322 -18.10 4.89 -45.04
N ASN A 323 -18.29 4.07 -44.07
CA ASN A 323 -17.39 3.22 -43.27
C ASN A 323 -16.47 2.27 -44.06
N LEU A 324 -15.86 2.68 -45.15
CA LEU A 324 -14.86 1.87 -45.83
C LEU A 324 -13.49 2.14 -45.21
N PRO A 325 -12.90 1.19 -44.49
CA PRO A 325 -11.61 1.38 -43.88
C PRO A 325 -10.51 1.51 -44.93
N ALA A 326 -9.71 2.56 -44.86
CA ALA A 326 -8.43 2.61 -45.50
C ALA A 326 -7.54 1.54 -44.84
N THR A 327 -7.23 0.46 -45.57
CA THR A 327 -6.39 -0.63 -45.06
C THR A 327 -4.94 -0.42 -45.46
N PHE A 328 -4.01 -0.74 -44.57
CA PHE A 328 -2.58 -0.65 -44.79
C PHE A 328 -1.84 -1.73 -43.99
N PRO A 329 -0.57 -2.02 -44.29
CA PRO A 329 0.22 -2.91 -43.46
C PRO A 329 0.24 -2.44 -42.03
N ALA A 330 0.21 -3.38 -41.09
CA ALA A 330 0.22 -3.07 -39.66
C ALA A 330 1.34 -2.09 -39.29
N TYR A 331 0.97 -0.92 -38.71
CA TYR A 331 1.87 0.14 -38.36
C TYR A 331 1.88 0.36 -36.86
N PRO A 332 3.05 0.26 -36.19
CA PRO A 332 3.15 0.45 -34.75
C PRO A 332 3.10 1.93 -34.38
N ILE A 333 2.27 2.25 -33.39
CA ILE A 333 2.17 3.58 -32.75
C ILE A 333 2.70 3.45 -31.34
N ALA A 334 3.92 3.95 -31.14
CA ALA A 334 4.60 3.87 -29.84
C ALA A 334 3.88 4.70 -28.77
N PRO A 335 3.89 4.26 -27.49
CA PRO A 335 3.27 4.98 -26.41
C PRO A 335 3.96 6.33 -26.15
N ASN A 336 3.16 7.35 -25.84
CA ASN A 336 3.61 8.71 -25.47
C ASN A 336 4.46 9.45 -26.53
N ARG A 337 4.38 9.04 -27.78
CA ARG A 337 5.02 9.76 -28.90
C ARG A 337 3.95 10.24 -29.85
N ALA A 338 3.96 11.53 -30.15
CA ALA A 338 3.10 12.10 -31.17
C ALA A 338 3.50 11.60 -32.55
N GLN A 339 2.51 11.24 -33.34
CA GLN A 339 2.66 10.86 -34.75
C GLN A 339 1.70 11.66 -35.58
N THR A 340 2.17 12.25 -36.67
CA THR A 340 1.32 13.03 -37.55
C THR A 340 0.64 12.12 -38.57
N VAL A 341 -0.68 12.15 -38.57
CA VAL A 341 -1.52 11.46 -39.54
C VAL A 341 -2.04 12.46 -40.54
N THR A 342 -1.82 12.21 -41.82
CA THR A 342 -2.26 13.09 -42.92
C THR A 342 -3.21 12.33 -43.83
N PHE A 343 -4.34 12.95 -44.09
CA PHE A 343 -5.32 12.49 -45.07
C PHE A 343 -5.32 13.41 -46.28
N GLU A 344 -5.15 12.85 -47.47
CA GLU A 344 -5.23 13.58 -48.72
C GLU A 344 -6.50 13.14 -49.48
N PHE A 345 -7.23 14.12 -49.94
CA PHE A 345 -8.47 13.96 -50.65
C PHE A 345 -8.37 14.55 -52.06
N SER A 346 -9.02 13.93 -53.03
CA SER A 346 -9.29 14.55 -54.29
C SER A 346 -10.80 14.59 -54.57
N ALA A 347 -11.21 15.61 -55.27
CA ALA A 347 -12.55 15.74 -55.78
C ALA A 347 -12.62 15.22 -57.22
N PHE A 348 -13.62 14.41 -57.52
CA PHE A 348 -13.93 13.99 -58.86
C PHE A 348 -15.20 14.66 -59.35
N SER A 349 -15.23 15.12 -60.63
CA SER A 349 -16.45 15.51 -61.30
C SER A 349 -17.24 14.30 -61.76
N VAL A 350 -18.50 14.48 -62.13
CA VAL A 350 -19.35 13.43 -62.70
C VAL A 350 -18.72 12.79 -63.96
N ASP A 351 -17.81 13.48 -64.63
CA ASP A 351 -17.11 13.06 -65.87
C ASP A 351 -15.72 12.44 -65.59
N SER A 352 -15.43 12.01 -64.38
CA SER A 352 -14.20 11.32 -64.00
C SER A 352 -12.87 12.13 -64.08
N THR A 353 -12.93 13.42 -64.23
CA THR A 353 -11.76 14.30 -64.15
C THR A 353 -11.51 14.70 -62.71
N ALA A 354 -10.28 14.48 -62.21
CA ALA A 354 -9.91 14.92 -60.88
C ALA A 354 -9.96 16.42 -60.76
N MET A 355 -10.76 16.94 -59.85
CA MET A 355 -10.78 18.37 -59.47
C MET A 355 -10.24 18.49 -58.06
N THR A 356 -9.22 19.31 -57.87
CA THR A 356 -8.73 19.73 -56.59
C THR A 356 -9.49 20.95 -56.13
N ASP A 357 -10.40 20.78 -55.18
CA ASP A 357 -11.17 21.87 -54.57
C ASP A 357 -11.09 21.82 -53.05
N THR A 358 -10.20 22.62 -52.48
CA THR A 358 -9.95 22.71 -51.04
C THR A 358 -11.15 23.16 -50.22
N ALA A 359 -12.05 23.94 -50.87
CA ALA A 359 -13.24 24.45 -50.19
C ALA A 359 -14.20 23.31 -49.73
N LYS A 360 -14.09 22.13 -50.30
CA LYS A 360 -14.99 21.02 -50.01
C LYS A 360 -14.73 20.30 -48.68
N ILE A 361 -13.48 20.35 -48.17
CA ILE A 361 -13.12 19.74 -46.88
C ILE A 361 -12.87 20.72 -45.76
N GLN A 362 -12.86 22.02 -46.05
CA GLN A 362 -12.71 23.09 -45.05
C GLN A 362 -13.92 23.19 -44.13
N GLY A 363 -13.66 23.34 -42.82
CA GLY A 363 -14.71 23.52 -41.82
C GLY A 363 -15.58 22.25 -41.61
N ARG A 364 -15.13 21.09 -42.09
CA ARG A 364 -15.83 19.82 -41.97
C ARG A 364 -15.40 19.06 -40.73
N ALA A 365 -16.32 18.27 -40.17
CA ALA A 365 -16.04 17.38 -39.08
C ALA A 365 -16.02 15.94 -39.56
N PHE A 366 -14.97 15.23 -39.18
CA PHE A 366 -14.75 13.82 -39.49
C PHE A 366 -14.65 13.01 -38.20
N ARG A 367 -15.23 11.83 -38.21
CA ARG A 367 -15.04 10.80 -37.20
C ARG A 367 -14.13 9.71 -37.76
N LEU A 368 -13.02 9.49 -37.09
CA LEU A 368 -12.02 8.50 -37.49
C LEU A 368 -12.07 7.34 -36.50
N ARG A 369 -12.19 6.12 -37.01
CA ARG A 369 -12.12 4.90 -36.21
C ARG A 369 -10.93 4.07 -36.64
N PHE A 370 -10.07 3.78 -35.70
CA PHE A 370 -8.87 2.99 -35.91
C PHE A 370 -9.15 1.50 -35.63
N SER A 371 -8.31 0.62 -36.20
CA SER A 371 -8.46 -0.83 -36.04
C SER A 371 -8.31 -1.32 -34.58
N ASP A 372 -7.69 -0.53 -33.70
CA ASP A 372 -7.63 -0.79 -32.26
C ASP A 372 -8.93 -0.45 -31.50
N GLY A 373 -9.93 0.08 -32.21
CA GLY A 373 -11.21 0.55 -31.67
C GLY A 373 -11.18 2.00 -31.16
N SER A 374 -10.06 2.70 -31.27
CA SER A 374 -9.99 4.13 -30.91
C SER A 374 -10.83 4.98 -31.89
N GLU A 375 -11.47 6.01 -31.36
CA GLU A 375 -12.27 6.96 -32.13
C GLU A 375 -11.76 8.38 -31.90
N ILE A 376 -11.48 9.11 -32.99
CA ILE A 376 -11.02 10.50 -32.97
C ILE A 376 -11.95 11.36 -33.82
N ASN A 377 -12.43 12.45 -33.25
CA ASN A 377 -13.20 13.47 -33.98
C ASN A 377 -12.28 14.61 -34.38
N VAL A 378 -12.18 14.87 -35.68
CA VAL A 378 -11.33 15.91 -36.27
C VAL A 378 -12.20 16.93 -36.99
N SER A 379 -11.95 18.20 -36.76
CA SER A 379 -12.56 19.28 -37.54
C SER A 379 -11.47 19.99 -38.36
N THR A 380 -11.65 20.06 -39.65
CA THR A 380 -10.74 20.81 -40.52
C THR A 380 -10.93 22.32 -40.33
N PRO A 381 -9.84 23.11 -40.32
CA PRO A 381 -9.94 24.54 -40.13
C PRO A 381 -10.63 25.21 -41.33
N LEU A 382 -11.30 26.36 -41.06
CA LEU A 382 -11.72 27.27 -42.10
C LEU A 382 -10.49 28.06 -42.57
N VAL A 383 -10.14 27.93 -43.83
CA VAL A 383 -9.06 28.74 -44.42
C VAL A 383 -9.59 30.17 -44.60
N GLY A 384 -9.08 31.11 -43.82
CA GLY A 384 -9.50 32.51 -43.86
C GLY A 384 -9.70 33.19 -42.51
N GLY A 385 -9.60 32.43 -41.43
CA GLY A 385 -9.63 32.97 -40.06
C GLY A 385 -8.21 33.09 -39.50
N GLY A 386 -7.45 34.05 -39.96
CA GLY A 386 -6.27 34.45 -39.24
C GLY A 386 -6.64 35.08 -37.90
N LEU A 387 -6.20 34.47 -36.79
CA LEU A 387 -5.83 35.11 -35.54
C LEU A 387 -4.74 34.29 -34.93
#